data_fc7f4202683aca841725427e7148f564
#
_entry.id   fc7f4202683aca841725427e7148f564
#
_cell.length_a   1.000
_cell.length_b   1.000
_cell.length_c   1.000
_cell.angle_alpha   90.00
_cell.angle_beta   90.00
_cell.angle_gamma   90.00
#
_symmetry.space_group_name_H-M   'P 1'
#
loop_
_entity.id
_entity.type
_entity.pdbx_description
1 polymer ?
#
loop_
_entity_poly.entity_id
_entity_poly.type
_entity_poly.pdbx_seq_one_letter_code
_entity_poly.pdbx_strand_id
1 'polypeptide(L)'
;YLHDYALQELPRLIKALIAGQPFILIGHSDGGSIALIFGAERHPLLKAIITISAHVFVEQVSLDGIRSAQEAFARGKLTSGLARFHGERSEAMFKAWAETWTSHWFRSWNIEYLLPSIEVPLLVLQGRDDQYGTIAQVDAITSHSAGPATPLLLEDCGHAPHREFPELTLDLMSCFINRVARL
;
A
#
# COMPACT_ATOMS: atom_id res chain seq x y z
N TYR A 1 -8.25 -7.62 -9.44
CA TYR A 1 -7.29 -6.52 -9.52
C TYR A 1 -6.23 -6.63 -8.41
N LEU A 2 -6.42 -6.09 -7.17
CA LEU A 2 -5.38 -6.16 -6.12
C LEU A 2 -5.06 -7.60 -5.69
N HIS A 3 -6.08 -8.46 -5.58
CA HIS A 3 -5.89 -9.90 -5.28
C HIS A 3 -5.11 -10.62 -6.38
N ASP A 4 -5.34 -10.31 -7.65
CA ASP A 4 -4.60 -10.95 -8.75
C ASP A 4 -3.11 -10.61 -8.68
N TYR A 5 -2.79 -9.33 -8.40
CA TYR A 5 -1.40 -8.92 -8.17
C TYR A 5 -0.78 -9.62 -6.96
N ALA A 6 -1.51 -9.68 -5.84
CA ALA A 6 -1.01 -10.28 -4.61
C ALA A 6 -0.82 -11.81 -4.72
N LEU A 7 -1.78 -12.51 -5.35
CA LEU A 7 -1.87 -13.97 -5.29
C LEU A 7 -1.30 -14.67 -6.55
N GLN A 8 -1.08 -13.94 -7.64
CA GLN A 8 -0.56 -14.48 -8.87
C GLN A 8 0.75 -13.85 -9.31
N GLU A 9 0.79 -12.51 -9.44
CA GLU A 9 1.96 -11.82 -10.00
C GLU A 9 3.10 -11.71 -8.98
N LEU A 10 2.82 -11.30 -7.76
CA LEU A 10 3.83 -11.14 -6.70
C LEU A 10 4.54 -12.48 -6.36
N PRO A 11 3.84 -13.62 -6.21
CA PRO A 11 4.51 -14.92 -6.02
C PRO A 11 5.45 -15.31 -7.17
N ARG A 12 5.06 -15.02 -8.41
CA ARG A 12 5.90 -15.26 -9.59
C ARG A 12 7.16 -14.41 -9.57
N LEU A 13 7.01 -13.13 -9.20
CA LEU A 13 8.11 -12.18 -9.08
C LEU A 13 9.09 -12.61 -7.97
N ILE A 14 8.59 -12.96 -6.79
CA ILE A 14 9.39 -13.45 -5.66
C ILE A 14 10.16 -14.69 -6.08
N LYS A 15 9.50 -15.65 -6.73
CA LYS A 15 10.14 -16.88 -7.22
C LYS A 15 11.24 -16.59 -8.25
N ALA A 16 11.03 -15.62 -9.14
CA ALA A 16 11.98 -15.28 -10.19
C ALA A 16 13.22 -14.53 -9.67
N LEU A 17 13.05 -13.64 -8.67
CA LEU A 17 14.10 -12.70 -8.24
C LEU A 17 14.83 -13.12 -6.96
N ILE A 18 14.10 -13.72 -6.00
CA ILE A 18 14.62 -13.97 -4.65
C ILE A 18 14.24 -15.36 -4.11
N ALA A 19 14.12 -16.36 -5.01
CA ALA A 19 13.72 -17.72 -4.63
C ALA A 19 14.54 -18.26 -3.45
N GLY A 20 13.85 -18.74 -2.42
CA GLY A 20 14.47 -19.34 -1.23
C GLY A 20 15.10 -18.34 -0.24
N GLN A 21 15.02 -17.04 -0.49
CA GLN A 21 15.53 -16.01 0.41
C GLN A 21 14.43 -15.46 1.34
N PRO A 22 14.72 -15.22 2.64
CA PRO A 22 13.84 -14.44 3.49
C PRO A 22 13.68 -13.01 2.94
N PHE A 23 12.48 -12.45 3.04
CA PHE A 23 12.19 -11.11 2.52
C PHE A 23 11.22 -10.34 3.39
N ILE A 24 11.21 -9.04 3.21
CA ILE A 24 10.24 -8.09 3.76
C ILE A 24 9.51 -7.43 2.58
N LEU A 25 8.20 -7.27 2.69
CA LEU A 25 7.42 -6.50 1.72
C LEU A 25 7.30 -5.06 2.19
N ILE A 26 7.54 -4.13 1.28
CA ILE A 26 7.30 -2.71 1.48
C ILE A 26 6.35 -2.26 0.38
N GLY A 27 5.17 -1.79 0.76
CA GLY A 27 4.14 -1.38 -0.19
C GLY A 27 3.56 -0.01 0.11
N HIS A 28 3.43 0.83 -0.92
CA HIS A 28 2.76 2.12 -0.84
C HIS A 28 1.40 2.07 -1.53
N SER A 29 0.37 2.65 -0.91
CA SER A 29 -0.99 2.74 -1.47
C SER A 29 -1.52 1.36 -1.86
N ASP A 30 -1.94 1.13 -3.12
CA ASP A 30 -2.33 -0.18 -3.65
C ASP A 30 -1.27 -1.26 -3.37
N GLY A 31 0.02 -0.91 -3.44
CA GLY A 31 1.12 -1.81 -3.11
C GLY A 31 1.11 -2.27 -1.64
N GLY A 32 0.67 -1.41 -0.72
CA GLY A 32 0.45 -1.76 0.68
C GLY A 32 -0.72 -2.73 0.84
N SER A 33 -1.83 -2.50 0.16
CA SER A 33 -2.97 -3.41 0.13
C SER A 33 -2.58 -4.79 -0.45
N ILE A 34 -1.79 -4.80 -1.54
CA ILE A 34 -1.24 -6.03 -2.13
C ILE A 34 -0.36 -6.78 -1.13
N ALA A 35 0.51 -6.07 -0.40
CA ALA A 35 1.37 -6.68 0.60
C ALA A 35 0.57 -7.31 1.76
N LEU A 36 -0.53 -6.67 2.19
CA LEU A 36 -1.42 -7.22 3.21
C LEU A 36 -2.17 -8.47 2.72
N ILE A 37 -2.71 -8.44 1.50
CA ILE A 37 -3.37 -9.61 0.89
C ILE A 37 -2.38 -10.78 0.80
N PHE A 38 -1.15 -10.54 0.30
CA PHE A 38 -0.12 -11.57 0.24
C PHE A 38 0.30 -12.05 1.63
N GLY A 39 0.38 -11.15 2.62
CA GLY A 39 0.72 -11.49 4.01
C GLY A 39 -0.24 -12.49 4.64
N ALA A 40 -1.51 -12.43 4.27
CA ALA A 40 -2.54 -13.37 4.74
C ALA A 40 -2.33 -14.81 4.25
N GLU A 41 -1.56 -15.02 3.17
CA GLU A 41 -1.16 -16.34 2.66
C GLU A 41 -0.06 -17.02 3.50
N ARG A 42 0.50 -16.33 4.50
CA ARG A 42 1.49 -16.88 5.45
C ARG A 42 2.70 -17.50 4.77
N HIS A 43 3.26 -16.82 3.76
CA HIS A 43 4.45 -17.31 3.07
C HIS A 43 5.62 -17.50 4.04
N PRO A 44 6.27 -18.70 4.12
CA PRO A 44 7.23 -19.04 5.18
C PRO A 44 8.49 -18.17 5.20
N LEU A 45 8.85 -17.56 4.08
CA LEU A 45 10.00 -16.66 3.96
C LEU A 45 9.66 -15.18 4.15
N LEU A 46 8.40 -14.81 4.25
CA LEU A 46 7.99 -13.45 4.59
C LEU A 46 8.29 -13.19 6.07
N LYS A 47 9.07 -12.17 6.36
CA LYS A 47 9.52 -11.82 7.72
C LYS A 47 8.80 -10.64 8.34
N ALA A 48 8.36 -9.70 7.52
CA ALA A 48 7.60 -8.53 7.96
C ALA A 48 6.94 -7.84 6.77
N ILE A 49 6.02 -6.92 7.07
CA ILE A 49 5.41 -6.04 6.08
C ILE A 49 5.53 -4.60 6.57
N ILE A 50 5.87 -3.69 5.66
CA ILE A 50 5.78 -2.25 5.86
C ILE A 50 4.74 -1.72 4.88
N THR A 51 3.68 -1.13 5.40
CA THR A 51 2.69 -0.42 4.58
C THR A 51 2.88 1.08 4.71
N ILE A 52 2.76 1.78 3.60
CA ILE A 52 2.77 3.24 3.54
C ILE A 52 1.46 3.66 2.89
N SER A 53 0.57 4.31 3.62
CA SER A 53 -0.73 4.80 3.14
C SER A 53 -1.55 3.70 2.43
N ALA A 54 -1.61 2.51 3.05
CA ALA A 54 -2.37 1.38 2.50
C ALA A 54 -3.87 1.50 2.78
N HIS A 55 -4.67 0.84 1.95
CA HIS A 55 -6.11 0.74 2.12
C HIS A 55 -6.53 -0.70 2.40
N VAL A 56 -7.51 -0.87 3.27
CA VAL A 56 -8.15 -2.17 3.54
C VAL A 56 -9.66 -2.15 3.26
N PHE A 57 -10.20 -0.96 3.03
CA PHE A 57 -11.57 -0.73 2.55
C PHE A 57 -11.66 0.59 1.80
N VAL A 58 -12.75 0.80 1.08
CA VAL A 58 -13.02 2.05 0.35
C VAL A 58 -13.68 3.06 1.27
N GLU A 59 -13.13 4.28 1.30
CA GLU A 59 -13.69 5.44 1.99
C GLU A 59 -14.17 6.50 1.00
N GLN A 60 -15.04 7.40 1.43
CA GLN A 60 -15.47 8.51 0.60
C GLN A 60 -14.30 9.44 0.25
N VAL A 61 -13.38 9.68 1.19
CA VAL A 61 -12.16 10.46 0.97
C VAL A 61 -11.30 9.86 -0.15
N SER A 62 -11.19 8.54 -0.23
CA SER A 62 -10.48 7.85 -1.30
C SER A 62 -11.09 8.17 -2.67
N LEU A 63 -12.42 8.08 -2.77
CA LEU A 63 -13.15 8.37 -4.02
C LEU A 63 -13.02 9.83 -4.44
N ASP A 64 -13.05 10.75 -3.50
CA ASP A 64 -12.93 12.18 -3.77
C ASP A 64 -11.49 12.55 -4.16
N GLY A 65 -10.49 11.95 -3.53
CA GLY A 65 -9.09 12.07 -3.92
C GLY A 65 -8.83 11.57 -5.34
N ILE A 66 -9.40 10.41 -5.69
CA ILE A 66 -9.26 9.84 -7.03
C ILE A 66 -9.95 10.72 -8.10
N ARG A 67 -11.15 11.25 -7.82
CA ARG A 67 -11.81 12.19 -8.73
C ARG A 67 -10.97 13.45 -8.95
N SER A 68 -10.37 13.98 -7.88
CA SER A 68 -9.46 15.13 -7.98
C SER A 68 -8.22 14.79 -8.82
N ALA A 69 -7.68 13.57 -8.70
CA ALA A 69 -6.59 13.09 -9.55
C ALA A 69 -7.02 12.94 -11.03
N GLN A 70 -8.23 12.45 -11.30
CA GLN A 70 -8.79 12.38 -12.67
C GLN A 70 -8.90 13.78 -13.32
N GLU A 71 -9.36 14.77 -12.56
CA GLU A 71 -9.40 16.15 -13.04
C GLU A 71 -8.01 16.74 -13.28
N ALA A 72 -7.05 16.45 -12.40
CA ALA A 72 -5.66 16.88 -12.57
C ALA A 72 -5.01 16.22 -13.79
N PHE A 73 -5.30 14.94 -14.02
CA PHE A 73 -4.83 14.21 -15.21
C PHE A 73 -5.43 14.80 -16.49
N ALA A 74 -6.74 15.06 -16.53
CA ALA A 74 -7.42 15.66 -17.66
C ALA A 74 -6.85 17.06 -18.01
N ARG A 75 -6.35 17.79 -17.01
CA ARG A 75 -5.66 19.08 -17.18
C ARG A 75 -4.16 18.93 -17.50
N GLY A 76 -3.64 17.72 -17.70
CA GLY A 76 -2.26 17.46 -18.05
C GLY A 76 -1.25 17.56 -16.89
N LYS A 77 -1.70 17.82 -15.66
CA LYS A 77 -0.80 18.04 -14.51
C LYS A 77 -0.04 16.79 -14.07
N LEU A 78 -0.58 15.59 -14.31
CA LEU A 78 0.04 14.31 -13.91
C LEU A 78 0.73 13.59 -15.07
N THR A 79 0.53 14.03 -16.30
CA THR A 79 0.93 13.30 -17.50
C THR A 79 2.44 13.10 -17.60
N SER A 80 3.22 14.17 -17.37
CA SER A 80 4.69 14.10 -17.47
C SER A 80 5.31 13.25 -16.36
N GLY A 81 4.78 13.33 -15.14
CA GLY A 81 5.22 12.51 -14.01
C GLY A 81 5.00 11.03 -14.25
N LEU A 82 3.82 10.66 -14.75
CA LEU A 82 3.48 9.28 -15.06
C LEU A 82 4.26 8.76 -16.28
N ALA A 83 4.40 9.57 -17.33
CA ALA A 83 5.12 9.19 -18.54
C ALA A 83 6.60 8.86 -18.27
N ARG A 84 7.22 9.51 -17.28
CA ARG A 84 8.61 9.23 -16.88
C ARG A 84 8.81 7.77 -16.45
N PHE A 85 7.80 7.15 -15.82
CA PHE A 85 7.91 5.80 -15.27
C PHE A 85 7.20 4.74 -16.13
N HIS A 86 6.18 5.12 -16.89
CA HIS A 86 5.28 4.21 -17.57
C HIS A 86 5.25 4.41 -19.10
N GLY A 87 5.91 5.46 -19.61
CA GLY A 87 5.95 5.75 -21.05
C GLY A 87 4.54 5.88 -21.64
N GLU A 88 4.34 5.28 -22.82
CA GLU A 88 3.06 5.31 -23.55
C GLU A 88 1.90 4.62 -22.82
N ARG A 89 2.18 3.76 -21.84
CA ARG A 89 1.15 3.06 -21.05
C ARG A 89 0.54 3.92 -19.93
N SER A 90 1.07 5.12 -19.68
CA SER A 90 0.65 5.99 -18.56
C SER A 90 -0.83 6.28 -18.54
N GLU A 91 -1.41 6.62 -19.69
CA GLU A 91 -2.83 6.94 -19.79
C GLU A 91 -3.71 5.72 -19.52
N ALA A 92 -3.41 4.59 -20.15
CA ALA A 92 -4.18 3.36 -19.98
C ALA A 92 -4.12 2.86 -18.53
N MET A 93 -2.95 2.92 -17.91
CA MET A 93 -2.76 2.55 -16.50
C MET A 93 -3.53 3.46 -15.55
N PHE A 94 -3.41 4.78 -15.73
CA PHE A 94 -4.10 5.74 -14.89
C PHE A 94 -5.62 5.59 -14.98
N LYS A 95 -6.14 5.43 -16.20
CA LYS A 95 -7.57 5.18 -16.42
C LYS A 95 -8.03 3.88 -15.75
N ALA A 96 -7.32 2.78 -15.97
CA ALA A 96 -7.67 1.49 -15.38
C ALA A 96 -7.70 1.55 -13.84
N TRP A 97 -6.74 2.21 -13.20
CA TRP A 97 -6.71 2.45 -11.77
C TRP A 97 -7.91 3.28 -11.31
N ALA A 98 -8.09 4.47 -11.89
CA ALA A 98 -9.12 5.41 -11.46
C ALA A 98 -10.54 4.87 -11.70
N GLU A 99 -10.78 4.23 -12.85
CA GLU A 99 -12.06 3.61 -13.19
C GLU A 99 -12.39 2.43 -12.27
N THR A 100 -11.39 1.62 -11.90
CA THR A 100 -11.58 0.53 -10.94
C THR A 100 -12.04 1.07 -9.59
N TRP A 101 -11.29 1.99 -9.00
CA TRP A 101 -11.59 2.54 -7.69
C TRP A 101 -12.91 3.29 -7.63
N THR A 102 -13.30 4.00 -8.70
CA THR A 102 -14.56 4.77 -8.77
C THR A 102 -15.76 3.95 -9.25
N SER A 103 -15.56 2.70 -9.66
CA SER A 103 -16.63 1.83 -10.12
C SER A 103 -17.60 1.45 -9.00
N HIS A 104 -18.86 1.22 -9.38
CA HIS A 104 -19.88 0.83 -8.41
C HIS A 104 -19.56 -0.51 -7.73
N TRP A 105 -19.02 -1.47 -8.48
CA TRP A 105 -18.71 -2.81 -7.95
C TRP A 105 -17.52 -2.82 -6.99
N PHE A 106 -16.60 -1.84 -7.07
CA PHE A 106 -15.44 -1.74 -6.16
C PHE A 106 -15.77 -1.00 -4.86
N ARG A 107 -16.91 -0.30 -4.79
CA ARG A 107 -17.29 0.48 -3.58
C ARG A 107 -17.40 -0.35 -2.31
N SER A 108 -17.74 -1.63 -2.42
CA SER A 108 -17.81 -2.58 -1.31
C SER A 108 -16.52 -3.35 -1.08
N TRP A 109 -15.44 -2.98 -1.80
CA TRP A 109 -14.15 -3.64 -1.60
C TRP A 109 -13.65 -3.44 -0.18
N ASN A 110 -13.36 -4.56 0.48
CA ASN A 110 -12.90 -4.62 1.86
C ASN A 110 -12.09 -5.89 2.04
N ILE A 111 -10.92 -5.77 2.65
CA ILE A 111 -9.99 -6.88 2.95
C ILE A 111 -9.70 -7.03 4.45
N GLU A 112 -10.47 -6.37 5.33
CA GLU A 112 -10.29 -6.48 6.78
C GLU A 112 -10.37 -7.93 7.24
N TYR A 113 -11.19 -8.78 6.60
CA TYR A 113 -11.33 -10.18 6.90
C TYR A 113 -10.04 -11.01 6.72
N LEU A 114 -9.06 -10.49 6.00
CA LEU A 114 -7.74 -11.11 5.82
C LEU A 114 -6.76 -10.78 6.95
N LEU A 115 -6.93 -9.65 7.61
CA LEU A 115 -5.98 -9.13 8.61
C LEU A 115 -5.71 -10.12 9.75
N PRO A 116 -6.68 -10.87 10.30
CA PRO A 116 -6.42 -11.87 11.35
C PRO A 116 -5.50 -13.02 10.91
N SER A 117 -5.26 -13.18 9.61
CA SER A 117 -4.33 -14.18 9.08
C SER A 117 -2.88 -13.68 8.99
N ILE A 118 -2.64 -12.39 9.18
CA ILE A 118 -1.30 -11.79 9.09
C ILE A 118 -0.62 -11.91 10.46
N GLU A 119 0.35 -12.80 10.57
CA GLU A 119 1.06 -13.10 11.81
C GLU A 119 2.46 -12.44 11.89
N VAL A 120 3.00 -12.00 10.74
CA VAL A 120 4.32 -11.34 10.71
C VAL A 120 4.25 -9.92 11.28
N PRO A 121 5.36 -9.38 11.80
CA PRO A 121 5.42 -7.99 12.26
C PRO A 121 5.04 -7.00 11.16
N LEU A 122 4.27 -5.97 11.52
CA LEU A 122 3.81 -4.89 10.64
C LEU A 122 4.33 -3.53 11.13
N LEU A 123 4.79 -2.72 10.18
CA LEU A 123 4.92 -1.27 10.34
C LEU A 123 3.88 -0.60 9.45
N VAL A 124 3.00 0.20 10.04
CA VAL A 124 1.89 0.84 9.34
C VAL A 124 2.09 2.35 9.37
N LEU A 125 2.63 2.89 8.27
CA LEU A 125 2.94 4.31 8.09
C LEU A 125 1.82 5.01 7.33
N GLN A 126 1.40 6.19 7.80
CA GLN A 126 0.48 7.06 7.07
C GLN A 126 0.68 8.52 7.46
N GLY A 127 0.47 9.43 6.52
CA GLY A 127 0.36 10.85 6.80
C GLY A 127 -1.02 11.20 7.37
N ARG A 128 -1.09 12.14 8.31
CA ARG A 128 -2.39 12.57 8.88
C ARG A 128 -3.25 13.34 7.89
N ASP A 129 -2.61 14.01 6.94
CA ASP A 129 -3.29 14.79 5.90
C ASP A 129 -3.46 14.00 4.60
N ASP A 130 -3.45 12.66 4.70
CA ASP A 130 -3.62 11.78 3.54
C ASP A 130 -4.99 12.01 2.89
N GLN A 131 -4.97 12.47 1.64
CA GLN A 131 -6.16 12.80 0.87
C GLN A 131 -6.86 11.58 0.26
N TYR A 132 -6.33 10.38 0.45
CA TYR A 132 -6.91 9.14 -0.06
C TYR A 132 -7.38 8.18 1.04
N GLY A 133 -6.91 8.32 2.27
CA GLY A 133 -7.32 7.44 3.37
C GLY A 133 -7.25 8.11 4.73
N THR A 134 -8.22 7.84 5.59
CA THR A 134 -8.21 8.36 6.96
C THR A 134 -7.40 7.46 7.89
N ILE A 135 -7.23 7.90 9.15
CA ILE A 135 -6.62 7.10 10.22
C ILE A 135 -7.34 5.76 10.43
N ALA A 136 -8.61 5.64 10.01
CA ALA A 136 -9.36 4.40 10.11
C ALA A 136 -8.71 3.23 9.38
N GLN A 137 -7.95 3.49 8.30
CA GLN A 137 -7.15 2.46 7.60
C GLN A 137 -6.05 1.91 8.54
N VAL A 138 -5.33 2.80 9.21
CA VAL A 138 -4.26 2.44 10.16
C VAL A 138 -4.83 1.67 11.35
N ASP A 139 -5.93 2.17 11.92
CA ASP A 139 -6.61 1.54 13.06
C ASP A 139 -7.11 0.13 12.71
N ALA A 140 -7.72 -0.04 11.53
CA ALA A 140 -8.17 -1.35 11.07
C ALA A 140 -6.99 -2.32 10.91
N ILE A 141 -5.92 -1.92 10.22
CA ILE A 141 -4.76 -2.78 10.00
C ILE A 141 -4.12 -3.18 11.33
N THR A 142 -3.93 -2.22 12.24
CA THR A 142 -3.21 -2.48 13.50
C THR A 142 -4.04 -3.24 14.52
N SER A 143 -5.35 -3.02 14.57
CA SER A 143 -6.22 -3.68 15.56
C SER A 143 -6.66 -5.08 15.16
N HIS A 144 -6.72 -5.39 13.86
CA HIS A 144 -7.20 -6.69 13.39
C HIS A 144 -6.09 -7.66 12.97
N SER A 145 -4.85 -7.21 12.75
CA SER A 145 -3.75 -8.13 12.44
C SER A 145 -3.36 -8.98 13.65
N ALA A 146 -3.09 -10.27 13.43
CA ALA A 146 -2.68 -11.19 14.50
C ALA A 146 -1.23 -10.96 14.94
N GLY A 147 -0.37 -10.52 14.03
CA GLY A 147 1.03 -10.18 14.33
C GLY A 147 1.19 -8.81 15.02
N PRO A 148 2.35 -8.55 15.63
CA PRO A 148 2.63 -7.27 16.26
C PRO A 148 2.63 -6.14 15.21
N ALA A 149 1.71 -5.20 15.32
CA ALA A 149 1.57 -4.07 14.42
C ALA A 149 1.95 -2.75 15.11
N THR A 150 2.80 -1.95 14.47
CA THR A 150 3.25 -0.65 14.96
C THR A 150 2.70 0.45 14.05
N PRO A 151 1.71 1.24 14.52
CA PRO A 151 1.23 2.40 13.77
C PRO A 151 2.21 3.57 13.89
N LEU A 152 2.44 4.27 12.79
CA LEU A 152 3.17 5.54 12.76
C LEU A 152 2.42 6.54 11.88
N LEU A 153 1.95 7.61 12.52
CA LEU A 153 1.26 8.71 11.87
C LEU A 153 2.22 9.91 11.80
N LEU A 154 2.41 10.45 10.60
CA LEU A 154 3.25 11.62 10.37
C LEU A 154 2.37 12.87 10.29
N GLU A 155 2.65 13.85 11.15
CA GLU A 155 1.99 15.15 11.13
C GLU A 155 2.40 15.93 9.87
N ASP A 156 1.53 16.81 9.38
CA ASP A 156 1.75 17.65 8.20
C ASP A 156 2.18 16.86 6.96
N CYS A 157 1.74 15.62 6.84
CA CYS A 157 2.13 14.68 5.79
C CYS A 157 0.90 14.13 5.08
N GLY A 158 0.92 14.14 3.76
CA GLY A 158 -0.12 13.58 2.90
C GLY A 158 0.09 12.11 2.57
N HIS A 159 -0.32 11.72 1.34
CA HIS A 159 -0.35 10.32 0.89
C HIS A 159 1.03 9.71 0.61
N ALA A 160 2.07 10.50 0.50
CA ALA A 160 3.37 10.00 0.07
C ALA A 160 4.50 10.30 1.09
N PRO A 161 4.45 9.76 2.33
CA PRO A 161 5.48 9.96 3.35
C PRO A 161 6.92 9.81 2.84
N HIS A 162 7.17 8.82 2.00
CA HIS A 162 8.49 8.57 1.40
C HIS A 162 8.97 9.65 0.42
N ARG A 163 8.08 10.58 0.01
CA ARG A 163 8.40 11.73 -0.85
C ARG A 163 8.38 13.04 -0.08
N GLU A 164 7.47 13.17 0.86
CA GLU A 164 7.26 14.39 1.64
C GLU A 164 8.27 14.50 2.78
N PHE A 165 8.60 13.37 3.42
CA PHE A 165 9.56 13.24 4.51
C PHE A 165 10.51 12.05 4.26
N PRO A 166 11.35 12.09 3.19
CA PRO A 166 12.11 10.91 2.74
C PRO A 166 13.09 10.40 3.78
N GLU A 167 13.84 11.27 4.44
CA GLU A 167 14.84 10.88 5.45
C GLU A 167 14.17 10.24 6.66
N LEU A 168 13.16 10.90 7.23
CA LEU A 168 12.41 10.37 8.38
C LEU A 168 11.76 9.02 8.05
N THR A 169 11.12 8.91 6.88
CA THR A 169 10.46 7.67 6.46
C THR A 169 11.48 6.53 6.31
N LEU A 170 12.63 6.81 5.70
CA LEU A 170 13.71 5.84 5.54
C LEU A 170 14.28 5.39 6.90
N ASP A 171 14.51 6.31 7.83
CA ASP A 171 15.01 6.01 9.17
C ASP A 171 14.04 5.13 9.96
N LEU A 172 12.73 5.45 9.92
CA LEU A 172 11.69 4.66 10.58
C LEU A 172 11.62 3.23 10.01
N MET A 173 11.64 3.10 8.69
CA MET A 173 11.64 1.78 8.04
C MET A 173 12.92 1.01 8.37
N SER A 174 14.08 1.65 8.31
CA SER A 174 15.38 1.02 8.61
C SER A 174 15.46 0.55 10.06
N CYS A 175 14.96 1.35 11.01
CA CYS A 175 14.87 0.96 12.42
C CYS A 175 13.99 -0.28 12.60
N PHE A 176 12.82 -0.32 11.94
CA PHE A 176 11.93 -1.48 11.98
C PHE A 176 12.58 -2.73 11.37
N ILE A 177 13.18 -2.62 10.19
CA ILE A 177 13.85 -3.73 9.49
C ILE A 177 14.98 -4.31 10.36
N ASN A 178 15.82 -3.45 10.94
CA ASN A 178 16.91 -3.88 11.81
C ASN A 178 16.42 -4.59 13.08
N ARG A 179 15.26 -4.20 13.60
CA ARG A 179 14.63 -4.88 14.75
C ARG A 179 14.14 -6.27 14.36
N VAL A 180 13.45 -6.40 13.21
CA VAL A 180 12.93 -7.68 12.72
C VAL A 180 14.06 -8.64 12.31
N ALA A 181 15.14 -8.15 11.74
CA ALA A 181 16.28 -8.97 11.32
C ALA A 181 17.05 -9.62 12.50
N ARG A 182 16.78 -9.17 13.72
CA ARG A 182 17.40 -9.74 14.97
C ARG A 182 16.52 -10.78 15.66
N LEU A 183 15.31 -10.99 15.17
CA LEU A 183 14.36 -12.02 15.65
C LEU A 183 14.52 -13.31 14.85
#